data_fa608dbea5fd21d535e6f140ce01c53b
#
_entry.id   fa608dbea5fd21d535e6f140ce01c53b
#
_cell.length_a   1.000
_cell.length_b   1.000
_cell.length_c   1.000
_cell.angle_alpha   90.00
_cell.angle_beta   90.00
_cell.angle_gamma   90.00
#
_symmetry.space_group_name_H-M   'P 1'
#
loop_
_entity.id
_entity.type
_entity.pdbx_description
1 polymer ?
#
loop_
_entity_poly.entity_id
_entity_poly.type
_entity_poly.pdbx_seq_one_letter_code
_entity_poly.pdbx_strand_id
1 'polypeptide(L)'
;MLDNDYYGLLLDGRTVIDGMPVLRPEYLILFKAKAYLDLFNRRNNGEKVDSSNINKHKNDVLRIVATLTLDRVDKMPSTVKLDIDSFISTLFTYPFDYNLLKEHNLKNEEVVDKLKSIYD
;
A
#
# COMPACT_ATOMS: atom_id res chain seq x y z
N MET A 1 -3.98 15.89 -2.52
CA MET A 1 -4.58 15.98 -3.86
C MET A 1 -4.07 14.84 -4.73
N LEU A 2 -4.97 14.14 -5.40
CA LEU A 2 -4.57 13.07 -6.32
C LEU A 2 -4.05 13.69 -7.61
N ASP A 3 -2.91 13.22 -8.09
CA ASP A 3 -2.44 13.57 -9.43
C ASP A 3 -3.18 12.75 -10.50
N ASN A 4 -2.94 13.07 -11.77
CA ASN A 4 -3.64 12.41 -12.88
C ASN A 4 -3.38 10.91 -12.94
N ASP A 5 -2.18 10.46 -12.55
CA ASP A 5 -1.82 9.04 -12.60
C ASP A 5 -2.60 8.25 -11.54
N TYR A 6 -2.74 8.79 -10.34
CA TYR A 6 -3.52 8.16 -9.29
C TYR A 6 -5.02 8.25 -9.55
N TYR A 7 -5.49 9.34 -10.18
CA TYR A 7 -6.89 9.42 -10.60
C TYR A 7 -7.23 8.34 -11.62
N GLY A 8 -6.37 8.15 -12.63
CA GLY A 8 -6.52 7.08 -13.61
C GLY A 8 -6.50 5.70 -12.96
N LEU A 9 -5.63 5.52 -11.98
CA LEU A 9 -5.53 4.28 -11.21
C LEU A 9 -6.84 3.99 -10.45
N LEU A 10 -7.47 5.02 -9.90
CA LEU A 10 -8.76 4.89 -9.23
C LEU A 10 -9.83 4.37 -10.20
N LEU A 11 -9.85 4.91 -11.43
CA LEU A 11 -10.78 4.47 -12.46
C LEU A 11 -10.52 3.02 -12.88
N ASP A 12 -9.26 2.66 -13.05
CA ASP A 12 -8.85 1.30 -13.48
C ASP A 12 -9.15 0.26 -12.40
N GLY A 13 -9.02 0.64 -11.14
CA GLY A 13 -9.20 -0.28 -10.01
C GLY A 13 -10.63 -0.47 -9.57
N ARG A 14 -11.59 0.26 -10.14
CA ARG A 14 -12.99 0.13 -9.75
C ARG A 14 -13.59 -1.18 -10.23
N THR A 15 -14.44 -1.74 -9.37
CA THR A 15 -15.30 -2.86 -9.72
C THR A 15 -16.66 -2.67 -9.03
N VAL A 16 -17.62 -3.51 -9.35
CA VAL A 16 -18.96 -3.43 -8.76
C VAL A 16 -19.23 -4.73 -8.03
N ILE A 17 -19.58 -4.64 -6.75
CA ILE A 17 -20.02 -5.77 -5.93
C ILE A 17 -21.38 -5.43 -5.35
N ASP A 18 -22.37 -6.28 -5.64
CA ASP A 18 -23.76 -6.10 -5.20
C ASP A 18 -24.32 -4.71 -5.54
N GLY A 19 -24.01 -4.21 -6.74
CA GLY A 19 -24.45 -2.92 -7.22
C GLY A 19 -23.67 -1.72 -6.66
N MET A 20 -22.69 -1.96 -5.79
CA MET A 20 -21.88 -0.91 -5.16
C MET A 20 -20.51 -0.79 -5.83
N PRO A 21 -20.09 0.43 -6.21
CA PRO A 21 -18.71 0.61 -6.71
C PRO A 21 -17.73 0.46 -5.56
N VAL A 22 -16.68 -0.35 -5.77
CA VAL A 22 -15.60 -0.56 -4.81
C VAL A 22 -14.26 -0.53 -5.54
N LEU A 23 -13.21 -0.22 -4.80
CA LEU A 23 -11.84 -0.28 -5.31
C LEU A 23 -11.29 -1.67 -5.01
N ARG A 24 -10.73 -2.32 -6.04
CA ARG A 24 -10.12 -3.65 -5.85
C ARG A 24 -8.95 -3.54 -4.87
N PRO A 25 -8.74 -4.57 -4.00
CA PRO A 25 -7.77 -4.47 -2.91
C PRO A 25 -6.33 -4.25 -3.37
N GLU A 26 -5.89 -4.83 -4.47
CA GLU A 26 -4.54 -4.60 -5.00
C GLU A 26 -4.32 -3.16 -5.44
N TYR A 27 -5.38 -2.43 -5.81
CA TYR A 27 -5.32 -1.00 -6.10
C TYR A 27 -5.37 -0.17 -4.81
N LEU A 28 -6.16 -0.61 -3.83
CA LEU A 28 -6.23 0.06 -2.53
C LEU A 28 -4.85 0.08 -1.86
N ILE A 29 -4.08 -1.00 -1.96
CA ILE A 29 -2.71 -1.05 -1.45
C ILE A 29 -1.86 0.08 -2.04
N LEU A 30 -1.98 0.35 -3.35
CA LEU A 30 -1.22 1.41 -4.01
C LEU A 30 -1.53 2.79 -3.40
N PHE A 31 -2.80 3.07 -3.10
CA PHE A 31 -3.20 4.32 -2.45
C PHE A 31 -2.70 4.39 -1.00
N LYS A 32 -2.75 3.29 -0.26
CA LYS A 32 -2.24 3.25 1.12
C LYS A 32 -0.73 3.45 1.16
N ALA A 33 -0.01 2.84 0.23
CA ALA A 33 1.44 3.02 0.10
C ALA A 33 1.79 4.47 -0.20
N LYS A 34 1.06 5.10 -1.12
CA LYS A 34 1.24 6.53 -1.46
C LYS A 34 0.99 7.42 -0.24
N ALA A 35 -0.08 7.18 0.49
CA ALA A 35 -0.40 7.94 1.70
C ALA A 35 0.70 7.80 2.76
N TYR A 36 1.21 6.59 2.94
CA TYR A 36 2.33 6.34 3.86
C TYR A 36 3.57 7.15 3.47
N LEU A 37 3.95 7.09 2.19
CA LEU A 37 5.13 7.79 1.68
C LEU A 37 5.00 9.31 1.83
N ASP A 38 3.84 9.86 1.52
CA ASP A 38 3.60 11.30 1.63
C ASP A 38 3.72 11.77 3.09
N LEU A 39 3.11 11.06 4.03
CA LEU A 39 3.19 11.40 5.45
C LEU A 39 4.60 11.21 6.00
N PHE A 40 5.28 10.14 5.60
CA PHE A 40 6.65 9.87 6.01
C PHE A 40 7.60 10.98 5.55
N ASN A 41 7.47 11.40 4.29
CA ASN A 41 8.29 12.48 3.73
C ASN A 41 8.00 13.82 4.40
N ARG A 42 6.74 14.13 4.67
CA ARG A 42 6.35 15.36 5.38
C ARG A 42 6.97 15.40 6.78
N ARG A 43 6.93 14.28 7.49
CA ARG A 43 7.56 14.18 8.81
C ARG A 43 9.07 14.40 8.73
N ASN A 44 9.74 13.81 7.74
CA ASN A 44 11.17 13.96 7.53
C ASN A 44 11.56 15.40 7.17
N ASN A 45 10.62 16.16 6.59
CA ASN A 45 10.81 17.57 6.24
C ASN A 45 10.45 18.52 7.40
N GLY A 46 10.25 18.00 8.61
CA GLY A 46 10.02 18.81 9.80
C GLY A 46 8.57 19.13 10.10
N GLU A 47 7.62 18.64 9.32
CA GLU A 47 6.21 18.83 9.62
C GLU A 47 5.78 17.94 10.77
N LYS A 48 4.82 18.44 11.55
CA LYS A 48 4.23 17.65 12.63
C LYS A 48 3.24 16.66 12.04
N VAL A 49 3.64 15.39 11.99
CA VAL A 49 2.78 14.30 11.54
C VAL A 49 2.72 13.26 12.65
N ASP A 50 1.52 12.88 13.02
CA ASP A 50 1.29 11.86 14.02
C ASP A 50 1.77 10.50 13.52
N SER A 51 2.64 9.85 14.30
CA SER A 51 3.15 8.51 13.97
C SER A 51 2.04 7.49 13.78
N SER A 52 0.94 7.62 14.52
CA SER A 52 -0.21 6.72 14.39
C SER A 52 -0.85 6.82 13.01
N ASN A 53 -0.91 8.02 12.42
CA ASN A 53 -1.46 8.21 11.07
C ASN A 53 -0.56 7.57 10.00
N ILE A 54 0.75 7.69 10.16
CA ILE A 54 1.71 7.05 9.26
C ILE A 54 1.56 5.54 9.33
N ASN A 55 1.60 4.99 10.53
CA ASN A 55 1.57 3.55 10.76
C ASN A 55 0.22 2.93 10.37
N LYS A 56 -0.87 3.69 10.49
CA LYS A 56 -2.19 3.21 10.09
C LYS A 56 -2.23 2.77 8.63
N HIS A 57 -1.69 3.58 7.72
CA HIS A 57 -1.68 3.23 6.29
C HIS A 57 -0.83 1.99 6.03
N LYS A 58 0.32 1.89 6.66
CA LYS A 58 1.19 0.73 6.56
C LYS A 58 0.53 -0.53 7.10
N ASN A 59 -0.11 -0.43 8.27
CA ASN A 59 -0.81 -1.56 8.88
C ASN A 59 -1.99 -2.02 8.02
N ASP A 60 -2.68 -1.08 7.36
CA ASP A 60 -3.77 -1.41 6.44
C ASP A 60 -3.26 -2.25 5.26
N VAL A 61 -2.07 -1.95 4.72
CA VAL A 61 -1.45 -2.77 3.67
C VAL A 61 -1.25 -4.20 4.16
N LEU A 62 -0.70 -4.37 5.35
CA LEU A 62 -0.49 -5.70 5.92
C LEU A 62 -1.81 -6.46 6.08
N ARG A 63 -2.84 -5.82 6.60
CA ARG A 63 -4.15 -6.46 6.78
C ARG A 63 -4.75 -6.91 5.46
N ILE A 64 -4.64 -6.08 4.43
CA ILE A 64 -5.15 -6.43 3.08
C ILE A 64 -4.40 -7.65 2.54
N VAL A 65 -3.07 -7.66 2.61
CA VAL A 65 -2.26 -8.78 2.13
C VAL A 65 -2.58 -10.06 2.91
N ALA A 66 -2.80 -9.94 4.21
CA ALA A 66 -3.01 -11.10 5.09
C ALA A 66 -4.40 -11.72 4.93
N THR A 67 -5.40 -10.95 4.54
CA THR A 67 -6.81 -11.40 4.63
C THR A 67 -7.52 -11.52 3.30
N LEU A 68 -6.99 -10.94 2.22
CA LEU A 68 -7.67 -10.90 0.93
C LEU A 68 -6.86 -11.62 -0.15
N THR A 69 -7.57 -12.18 -1.13
CA THR A 69 -6.97 -12.71 -2.34
C THR A 69 -6.65 -11.55 -3.27
N LEU A 70 -5.43 -11.49 -3.76
CA LEU A 70 -4.94 -10.37 -4.55
C LEU A 70 -4.49 -10.86 -5.92
N ASP A 71 -4.95 -10.17 -6.96
CA ASP A 71 -4.51 -10.42 -8.32
C ASP A 71 -3.31 -9.56 -8.67
N ARG A 72 -2.54 -10.01 -9.64
CA ARG A 72 -1.40 -9.25 -10.14
C ARG A 72 -1.86 -8.00 -10.87
N VAL A 73 -1.15 -6.89 -10.68
CA VAL A 73 -1.35 -5.64 -11.40
C VAL A 73 -0.23 -5.52 -12.44
N ASP A 74 -0.57 -5.77 -13.70
CA ASP A 74 0.40 -5.79 -14.79
C ASP A 74 0.72 -4.40 -15.35
N LYS A 75 -0.24 -3.49 -15.28
CA LYS A 75 -0.11 -2.16 -15.86
C LYS A 75 -0.40 -1.08 -14.83
N MET A 76 0.52 -0.17 -14.69
CA MET A 76 0.36 1.03 -13.88
C MET A 76 1.28 2.13 -14.42
N PRO A 77 0.96 3.41 -14.18
CA PRO A 77 1.87 4.49 -14.54
C PRO A 77 3.22 4.34 -13.88
N SER A 78 4.27 4.81 -14.53
CA SER A 78 5.64 4.71 -14.01
C SER A 78 5.81 5.40 -12.65
N THR A 79 5.10 6.50 -12.42
CA THR A 79 5.12 7.20 -11.13
C THR A 79 4.55 6.34 -10.01
N VAL A 80 3.48 5.62 -10.29
CA VAL A 80 2.86 4.70 -9.33
C VAL A 80 3.80 3.53 -9.05
N LYS A 81 4.44 2.98 -10.09
CA LYS A 81 5.42 1.90 -9.92
C LYS A 81 6.61 2.33 -9.06
N LEU A 82 7.12 3.55 -9.28
CA LEU A 82 8.19 4.09 -8.45
C LEU A 82 7.75 4.23 -6.98
N ASP A 83 6.53 4.67 -6.75
CA ASP A 83 6.00 4.83 -5.40
C ASP A 83 5.87 3.48 -4.68
N ILE A 84 5.30 2.47 -5.34
CA ILE A 84 5.17 1.14 -4.68
C ILE A 84 6.54 0.49 -4.45
N ASP A 85 7.46 0.65 -5.38
CA ASP A 85 8.83 0.15 -5.20
C ASP A 85 9.52 0.85 -4.02
N SER A 86 9.33 2.16 -3.89
CA SER A 86 9.84 2.94 -2.75
C SER A 86 9.23 2.46 -1.43
N PHE A 87 7.92 2.22 -1.42
CA PHE A 87 7.26 1.69 -0.23
C PHE A 87 7.84 0.34 0.17
N ILE A 88 7.98 -0.58 -0.78
CA ILE A 88 8.53 -1.91 -0.53
C ILE A 88 9.96 -1.79 0.02
N SER A 89 10.76 -0.88 -0.55
CA SER A 89 12.13 -0.63 -0.07
C SER A 89 12.16 -0.17 1.39
N THR A 90 11.19 0.64 1.82
CA THR A 90 11.14 1.09 3.23
C THR A 90 10.93 -0.06 4.21
N LEU A 91 10.35 -1.17 3.77
CA LEU A 91 10.05 -2.31 4.64
C LEU A 91 11.29 -3.07 5.09
N PHE A 92 12.43 -2.87 4.45
CA PHE A 92 13.70 -3.43 4.90
C PHE A 92 14.28 -2.66 6.09
N THR A 93 14.07 -1.34 6.14
CA THR A 93 14.54 -0.49 7.23
C THR A 93 13.48 -0.34 8.32
N TYR A 94 12.21 -0.24 7.92
CA TYR A 94 11.06 -0.05 8.80
C TYR A 94 10.05 -1.15 8.56
N PRO A 95 10.26 -2.36 9.13
CA PRO A 95 9.37 -3.50 8.90
C PRO A 95 7.96 -3.24 9.45
N PHE A 96 7.03 -4.09 9.04
CA PHE A 96 5.68 -4.09 9.61
C PHE A 96 5.73 -4.36 11.11
N ASP A 97 4.70 -3.90 11.82
CA ASP A 97 4.56 -4.13 13.26
C ASP A 97 4.65 -5.62 13.59
N TYR A 98 5.54 -5.97 14.50
CA TYR A 98 5.80 -7.35 14.88
C TYR A 98 4.55 -8.04 15.43
N ASN A 99 3.78 -7.35 16.27
CA ASN A 99 2.58 -7.94 16.87
C ASN A 99 1.50 -8.19 15.81
N LEU A 100 1.36 -7.28 14.86
CA LEU A 100 0.40 -7.45 13.77
C LEU A 100 0.80 -8.60 12.84
N LEU A 101 2.09 -8.72 12.53
CA LEU A 101 2.61 -9.86 11.76
C LEU A 101 2.33 -11.18 12.47
N LYS A 102 2.58 -11.22 13.77
CA LYS A 102 2.36 -12.41 14.60
C LYS A 102 0.88 -12.78 14.65
N GLU A 103 0.00 -11.79 14.75
CA GLU A 103 -1.45 -11.99 14.74
C GLU A 103 -1.91 -12.73 13.49
N HIS A 104 -1.31 -12.42 12.33
CA HIS A 104 -1.63 -13.05 11.06
C HIS A 104 -0.71 -14.23 10.73
N ASN A 105 0.19 -14.60 11.64
CA ASN A 105 1.15 -15.69 11.43
C ASN A 105 2.02 -15.48 10.18
N LEU A 106 2.49 -14.26 9.99
CA LEU A 106 3.31 -13.86 8.85
C LEU A 106 4.65 -13.31 9.31
N LYS A 107 5.65 -13.44 8.43
CA LYS A 107 6.94 -12.76 8.57
C LYS A 107 7.00 -11.57 7.64
N ASN A 108 7.75 -10.55 8.02
CA ASN A 108 7.92 -9.35 7.21
C ASN A 108 8.35 -9.67 5.77
N GLU A 109 9.33 -10.55 5.61
CA GLU A 109 9.84 -10.96 4.30
C GLU A 109 8.78 -11.67 3.43
N GLU A 110 7.87 -12.41 4.05
CA GLU A 110 6.76 -13.05 3.33
C GLU A 110 5.82 -12.02 2.73
N VAL A 111 5.51 -10.96 3.49
CA VAL A 111 4.66 -9.87 3.02
C VAL A 111 5.38 -9.09 1.90
N VAL A 112 6.66 -8.82 2.06
CA VAL A 112 7.48 -8.15 1.03
C VAL A 112 7.47 -8.95 -0.26
N ASP A 113 7.69 -10.26 -0.19
CA ASP A 113 7.68 -11.13 -1.36
C ASP A 113 6.30 -11.15 -2.04
N LYS A 114 5.24 -11.17 -1.25
CA LYS A 114 3.88 -11.11 -1.78
C LYS A 114 3.62 -9.81 -2.52
N LEU A 115 4.01 -8.68 -1.94
CA LEU A 115 3.88 -7.37 -2.60
C LEU A 115 4.65 -7.32 -3.92
N LYS A 116 5.87 -7.84 -3.93
CA LYS A 116 6.65 -7.92 -5.18
C LYS A 116 5.94 -8.77 -6.22
N SER A 117 5.33 -9.88 -5.83
CA SER A 117 4.63 -10.76 -6.77
C SER A 117 3.41 -10.10 -7.40
N ILE A 118 2.80 -9.15 -6.70
CA ILE A 118 1.61 -8.43 -7.21
C ILE A 118 2.02 -7.34 -8.21
N TYR A 119 3.11 -6.61 -7.95
CA TYR A 119 3.43 -5.38 -8.68
C TYR A 119 4.68 -5.46 -9.57
N ASP A 120 5.42 -6.54 -9.54
CA ASP A 120 6.62 -6.71 -10.40
C ASP A 120 6.31 -7.44 -11.71
#